data_d1f3ec88a1e0f962a2816a216109a07d
#
_entry.id   d1f3ec88a1e0f962a2816a216109a07d
#
_cell.length_a   1.000
_cell.length_b   1.000
_cell.length_c   1.000
_cell.angle_alpha   90.00
_cell.angle_beta   90.00
_cell.angle_gamma   90.00
#
_symmetry.space_group_name_H-M   'P 1'
#
loop_
_entity.id
_entity.type
_entity.pdbx_description
1 polymer ?
#
loop_
_entity_poly.entity_id
_entity_poly.type
_entity_poly.pdbx_seq_one_letter_code
_entity_poly.pdbx_strand_id
1 'polypeptide(L)'
;LSDYDELEKKSYADPGWLWDNVIKFSDLKFYQPYEKIMDDSKGAPWTKWCVGGKTNIVLNCIDRHKEKKFFSETFIFAEKEDGTKGSITYEEFNKQISKVGNALKINGFQKGDVIALYMPQFIETYIAYFAILKIGCIVLPLFSGYGSNAVVERLNIANAKGIFTVEKTFRKGKEIKMFDLIKNDLDQVNSLKKVFLLGDEKGKKIFNWENFKNVSDKLKTEEMEAEDPAIIHFTSGTTGKPKGCVYTHIGLVTKMSFDEGVLADFKQ
;
A
#
# COMPACT_ATOMS: atom_id res chain seq x y z
N LEU A 1 8.30 -11.42 -32.06
CA LEU A 1 9.11 -12.47 -31.42
C LEU A 1 8.50 -13.83 -31.72
N SER A 2 9.32 -14.80 -32.09
CA SER A 2 8.84 -16.12 -32.53
C SER A 2 8.78 -17.13 -31.39
N ASP A 3 9.58 -16.96 -30.35
CA ASP A 3 9.71 -17.89 -29.23
C ASP A 3 10.24 -17.22 -27.95
N TYR A 4 10.32 -18.01 -26.88
CA TYR A 4 10.78 -17.57 -25.56
C TYR A 4 12.26 -17.16 -25.53
N ASP A 5 13.12 -17.87 -26.25
CA ASP A 5 14.56 -17.57 -26.26
C ASP A 5 14.86 -16.21 -26.91
N GLU A 6 14.09 -15.86 -27.95
CA GLU A 6 14.17 -14.54 -28.58
C GLU A 6 13.67 -13.43 -27.63
N LEU A 7 12.56 -13.68 -26.91
CA LEU A 7 12.05 -12.79 -25.89
C LEU A 7 13.07 -12.54 -24.79
N GLU A 8 13.66 -13.61 -24.25
CA GLU A 8 14.66 -13.55 -23.20
C GLU A 8 15.89 -12.73 -23.66
N LYS A 9 16.49 -13.05 -24.79
CA LYS A 9 17.63 -12.30 -25.33
C LYS A 9 17.33 -10.83 -25.50
N LYS A 10 16.16 -10.50 -26.03
CA LYS A 10 15.76 -9.10 -26.24
C LYS A 10 15.52 -8.35 -24.93
N SER A 11 14.94 -9.01 -23.92
CA SER A 11 14.69 -8.42 -22.62
C SER A 11 15.98 -8.05 -21.87
N TYR A 12 17.03 -8.85 -22.02
CA TYR A 12 18.35 -8.52 -21.46
C TYR A 12 19.05 -7.42 -22.25
N ALA A 13 18.92 -7.40 -23.57
CA ALA A 13 19.56 -6.40 -24.42
C ALA A 13 18.90 -5.02 -24.28
N ASP A 14 17.58 -4.97 -24.07
CA ASP A 14 16.77 -3.76 -23.92
C ASP A 14 15.70 -3.93 -22.84
N PRO A 15 16.05 -3.75 -21.55
CA PRO A 15 15.08 -3.78 -20.46
C PRO A 15 13.97 -2.74 -20.60
N GLY A 16 14.29 -1.56 -21.16
CA GLY A 16 13.30 -0.52 -21.40
C GLY A 16 12.20 -0.99 -22.34
N TRP A 17 12.57 -1.64 -23.43
CA TRP A 17 11.60 -2.26 -24.35
C TRP A 17 10.69 -3.27 -23.65
N LEU A 18 11.24 -4.15 -22.81
CA LEU A 18 10.43 -5.15 -22.10
C LEU A 18 9.36 -4.46 -21.24
N TRP A 19 9.77 -3.54 -20.36
CA TRP A 19 8.87 -2.92 -19.41
C TRP A 19 7.85 -1.97 -20.07
N ASP A 20 8.22 -1.30 -21.17
CA ASP A 20 7.28 -0.52 -21.98
C ASP A 20 6.17 -1.41 -22.57
N ASN A 21 6.53 -2.61 -23.05
CA ASN A 21 5.54 -3.57 -23.54
C ASN A 21 4.67 -4.16 -22.40
N VAL A 22 5.22 -4.43 -21.22
CA VAL A 22 4.43 -4.87 -20.06
C VAL A 22 3.41 -3.81 -19.66
N ILE A 23 3.82 -2.53 -19.59
CA ILE A 23 2.92 -1.41 -19.29
C ILE A 23 1.77 -1.33 -20.29
N LYS A 24 2.08 -1.43 -21.58
CA LYS A 24 1.08 -1.39 -22.66
C LYS A 24 0.15 -2.61 -22.63
N PHE A 25 0.70 -3.81 -22.49
CA PHE A 25 -0.06 -5.06 -22.42
C PHE A 25 -1.03 -5.07 -21.23
N SER A 26 -0.57 -4.59 -20.07
CA SER A 26 -1.37 -4.50 -18.85
C SER A 26 -2.31 -3.29 -18.83
N ASP A 27 -2.31 -2.48 -19.88
CA ASP A 27 -3.13 -1.26 -20.01
C ASP A 27 -3.00 -0.34 -18.79
N LEU A 28 -1.75 -0.17 -18.26
CA LEU A 28 -1.54 0.68 -17.09
C LEU A 28 -1.86 2.14 -17.41
N LYS A 29 -2.59 2.77 -16.50
CA LYS A 29 -3.09 4.15 -16.66
C LYS A 29 -2.16 5.16 -16.01
N PHE A 30 -2.04 6.30 -16.68
CA PHE A 30 -1.29 7.47 -16.22
C PHE A 30 -2.20 8.70 -16.25
N TYR A 31 -2.04 9.60 -15.29
CA TYR A 31 -2.61 10.95 -15.36
C TYR A 31 -1.84 11.80 -16.38
N GLN A 32 -0.50 11.60 -16.41
CA GLN A 32 0.41 12.19 -17.38
C GLN A 32 1.31 11.07 -17.94
N PRO A 33 1.32 10.82 -19.25
CA PRO A 33 2.23 9.85 -19.88
C PRO A 33 3.69 10.17 -19.56
N TYR A 34 4.53 9.14 -19.47
CA TYR A 34 5.97 9.32 -19.33
C TYR A 34 6.60 9.74 -20.66
N GLU A 35 7.70 10.49 -20.57
CA GLU A 35 8.49 10.95 -21.70
C GLU A 35 9.57 9.91 -22.09
N LYS A 36 10.13 9.24 -21.08
CA LYS A 36 11.17 8.24 -21.23
C LYS A 36 10.87 7.04 -20.34
N ILE A 37 10.91 5.83 -20.91
CA ILE A 37 10.61 4.60 -20.16
C ILE A 37 11.64 4.31 -19.07
N MET A 38 12.93 4.53 -19.35
CA MET A 38 14.03 4.20 -18.45
C MET A 38 15.14 5.25 -18.55
N ASP A 39 15.69 5.65 -17.40
CA ASP A 39 16.91 6.44 -17.31
C ASP A 39 17.91 5.79 -16.35
N ASP A 40 18.93 5.17 -16.91
CA ASP A 40 20.02 4.48 -16.23
C ASP A 40 21.36 5.26 -16.22
N SER A 41 21.31 6.56 -16.54
CA SER A 41 22.49 7.43 -16.62
C SER A 41 23.34 7.46 -15.34
N LYS A 42 22.75 7.08 -14.19
CA LYS A 42 23.42 6.98 -12.88
C LYS A 42 23.84 5.54 -12.51
N GLY A 43 23.73 4.60 -13.45
CA GLY A 43 23.98 3.17 -13.25
C GLY A 43 22.76 2.39 -12.75
N ALA A 44 22.79 1.07 -12.93
CA ALA A 44 21.67 0.17 -12.72
C ALA A 44 20.95 0.31 -11.36
N PRO A 45 21.65 0.47 -10.20
CA PRO A 45 20.98 0.63 -8.91
C PRO A 45 20.14 1.91 -8.77
N TRP A 46 20.36 2.90 -9.65
CA TRP A 46 19.73 4.21 -9.62
C TRP A 46 18.85 4.47 -10.86
N THR A 47 18.53 3.42 -11.58
CA THR A 47 17.63 3.49 -12.73
C THR A 47 16.27 4.06 -12.32
N LYS A 48 15.82 5.06 -13.09
CA LYS A 48 14.47 5.62 -12.98
C LYS A 48 13.58 5.09 -14.09
N TRP A 49 12.33 4.83 -13.75
CA TRP A 49 11.33 4.29 -14.65
C TRP A 49 10.20 5.26 -14.92
N CYS A 50 9.67 5.26 -16.15
CA CYS A 50 8.57 6.13 -16.57
C CYS A 50 8.80 7.59 -16.23
N VAL A 51 9.98 8.12 -16.59
CA VAL A 51 10.43 9.49 -16.27
C VAL A 51 9.43 10.52 -16.82
N GLY A 52 9.02 11.47 -15.98
CA GLY A 52 8.02 12.48 -16.32
C GLY A 52 6.57 12.00 -16.28
N GLY A 53 6.35 10.70 -16.06
CA GLY A 53 5.02 10.11 -15.94
C GLY A 53 4.40 10.33 -14.57
N LYS A 54 3.06 10.51 -14.53
CA LYS A 54 2.28 10.56 -13.27
C LYS A 54 1.26 9.45 -13.20
N THR A 55 1.28 8.71 -12.11
CA THR A 55 0.35 7.61 -11.87
C THR A 55 0.08 7.45 -10.37
N ASN A 56 -0.75 6.48 -10.02
CA ASN A 56 -0.96 6.03 -8.64
C ASN A 56 -1.40 4.57 -8.67
N ILE A 57 -0.96 3.76 -7.70
CA ILE A 57 -1.42 2.37 -7.56
C ILE A 57 -2.95 2.31 -7.50
N VAL A 58 -3.59 3.24 -6.77
CA VAL A 58 -5.05 3.30 -6.64
C VAL A 58 -5.74 3.58 -7.98
N LEU A 59 -5.14 4.43 -8.85
CA LEU A 59 -5.63 4.63 -10.21
C LEU A 59 -5.73 3.30 -10.95
N ASN A 60 -4.69 2.49 -10.86
CA ASN A 60 -4.57 1.24 -11.62
C ASN A 60 -5.36 0.07 -11.01
N CYS A 61 -5.51 0.02 -9.70
CA CYS A 61 -6.21 -1.07 -9.02
C CYS A 61 -7.71 -0.81 -8.82
N ILE A 62 -8.12 0.45 -8.70
CA ILE A 62 -9.49 0.81 -8.31
C ILE A 62 -10.12 1.81 -9.27
N ASP A 63 -9.52 3.00 -9.47
CA ASP A 63 -10.21 4.11 -10.13
C ASP A 63 -10.52 3.83 -11.60
N ARG A 64 -9.63 3.15 -12.32
CA ARG A 64 -9.83 2.76 -13.74
C ARG A 64 -11.02 1.84 -13.96
N HIS A 65 -11.55 1.23 -12.91
CA HIS A 65 -12.63 0.26 -12.97
C HIS A 65 -14.00 0.84 -12.63
N LYS A 66 -14.10 2.11 -12.20
CA LYS A 66 -15.35 2.74 -11.72
C LYS A 66 -16.53 2.66 -12.69
N GLU A 67 -16.25 2.70 -13.99
CA GLU A 67 -17.29 2.63 -15.04
C GLU A 67 -17.53 1.20 -15.56
N LYS A 68 -16.84 0.21 -15.01
CA LYS A 68 -17.01 -1.19 -15.41
C LYS A 68 -18.20 -1.83 -14.68
N LYS A 69 -18.89 -2.74 -15.37
CA LYS A 69 -20.05 -3.45 -14.79
C LYS A 69 -19.71 -4.20 -13.51
N PHE A 70 -18.52 -4.78 -13.43
CA PHE A 70 -18.08 -5.53 -12.26
C PHE A 70 -17.75 -4.65 -11.04
N PHE A 71 -17.81 -3.33 -11.16
CA PHE A 71 -17.50 -2.44 -10.02
C PHE A 71 -18.46 -2.62 -8.84
N SER A 72 -19.67 -3.14 -9.10
CA SER A 72 -20.63 -3.55 -8.07
C SER A 72 -20.42 -4.98 -7.53
N GLU A 73 -19.49 -5.74 -8.12
CA GLU A 73 -19.22 -7.11 -7.69
C GLU A 73 -18.28 -7.15 -6.50
N THR A 74 -18.18 -8.32 -5.86
CA THR A 74 -17.30 -8.51 -4.71
C THR A 74 -15.83 -8.39 -5.12
N PHE A 75 -15.11 -7.52 -4.43
CA PHE A 75 -13.68 -7.31 -4.60
C PHE A 75 -12.85 -8.15 -3.65
N ILE A 76 -13.26 -8.22 -2.37
CA ILE A 76 -12.55 -8.98 -1.34
C ILE A 76 -13.52 -9.91 -0.65
N PHE A 77 -13.15 -11.18 -0.56
CA PHE A 77 -13.70 -12.15 0.38
C PHE A 77 -12.71 -12.33 1.53
N ALA A 78 -13.19 -12.28 2.76
CA ALA A 78 -12.37 -12.44 3.94
C ALA A 78 -12.96 -13.51 4.87
N GLU A 79 -12.08 -14.31 5.45
CA GLU A 79 -12.41 -15.23 6.52
C GLU A 79 -11.40 -15.04 7.65
N LYS A 80 -11.89 -14.74 8.84
CA LYS A 80 -11.07 -14.60 10.04
C LYS A 80 -10.81 -15.96 10.67
N GLU A 81 -9.81 -16.04 11.53
CA GLU A 81 -9.44 -17.29 12.20
C GLU A 81 -10.56 -17.86 13.11
N ASP A 82 -11.47 -17.01 13.57
CA ASP A 82 -12.67 -17.41 14.33
C ASP A 82 -13.82 -17.92 13.45
N GLY A 83 -13.61 -18.03 12.13
CA GLY A 83 -14.58 -18.45 11.14
C GLY A 83 -15.54 -17.35 10.68
N THR A 84 -15.42 -16.13 11.21
CA THR A 84 -16.22 -14.99 10.75
C THR A 84 -15.88 -14.65 9.31
N LYS A 85 -16.90 -14.64 8.44
CA LYS A 85 -16.78 -14.32 7.02
C LYS A 85 -17.27 -12.91 6.73
N GLY A 86 -16.64 -12.27 5.76
CA GLY A 86 -17.05 -10.96 5.26
C GLY A 86 -16.70 -10.80 3.79
N SER A 87 -17.32 -9.84 3.15
CA SER A 87 -16.97 -9.44 1.77
C SER A 87 -17.23 -7.96 1.60
N ILE A 88 -16.59 -7.38 0.60
CA ILE A 88 -16.79 -5.98 0.20
C ILE A 88 -16.73 -5.88 -1.31
N THR A 89 -17.62 -5.07 -1.91
CA THR A 89 -17.59 -4.79 -3.35
C THR A 89 -16.52 -3.74 -3.68
N TYR A 90 -16.13 -3.62 -4.97
CA TYR A 90 -15.25 -2.53 -5.42
C TYR A 90 -15.82 -1.15 -5.09
N GLU A 91 -17.13 -0.96 -5.30
CA GLU A 91 -17.80 0.32 -5.04
C GLU A 91 -17.72 0.71 -3.57
N GLU A 92 -18.11 -0.20 -2.67
CA GLU A 92 -18.06 0.06 -1.23
C GLU A 92 -16.63 0.23 -0.75
N PHE A 93 -15.70 -0.60 -1.24
CA PHE A 93 -14.27 -0.45 -0.95
C PHE A 93 -13.76 0.94 -1.35
N ASN A 94 -14.10 1.43 -2.56
CA ASN A 94 -13.73 2.78 -3.00
C ASN A 94 -14.32 3.88 -2.11
N LYS A 95 -15.57 3.73 -1.63
CA LYS A 95 -16.17 4.66 -0.66
C LYS A 95 -15.40 4.65 0.66
N GLN A 96 -15.09 3.46 1.18
CA GLN A 96 -14.37 3.33 2.46
C GLN A 96 -12.94 3.89 2.38
N ILE A 97 -12.17 3.58 1.34
CA ILE A 97 -10.82 4.16 1.17
C ILE A 97 -10.87 5.68 1.04
N SER A 98 -11.94 6.24 0.47
CA SER A 98 -12.10 7.69 0.35
C SER A 98 -12.42 8.34 1.70
N LYS A 99 -13.28 7.72 2.53
CA LYS A 99 -13.57 8.17 3.90
C LYS A 99 -12.32 8.17 4.77
N VAL A 100 -11.58 7.07 4.77
CA VAL A 100 -10.32 6.96 5.53
C VAL A 100 -9.29 7.95 5.02
N GLY A 101 -9.12 8.11 3.70
CA GLY A 101 -8.20 9.09 3.11
C GLY A 101 -8.54 10.53 3.48
N ASN A 102 -9.83 10.90 3.46
CA ASN A 102 -10.25 12.22 3.91
C ASN A 102 -10.00 12.43 5.42
N ALA A 103 -10.24 11.42 6.24
CA ALA A 103 -9.94 11.50 7.66
C ALA A 103 -8.44 11.66 7.93
N LEU A 104 -7.59 11.00 7.16
CA LEU A 104 -6.13 11.20 7.21
C LEU A 104 -5.79 12.68 6.91
N LYS A 105 -6.33 13.25 5.83
CA LYS A 105 -6.13 14.67 5.50
C LYS A 105 -6.61 15.61 6.62
N ILE A 106 -7.79 15.37 7.19
CA ILE A 106 -8.34 16.15 8.32
C ILE A 106 -7.41 16.05 9.55
N ASN A 107 -6.75 14.91 9.77
CA ASN A 107 -5.78 14.73 10.85
C ASN A 107 -4.35 15.22 10.50
N GLY A 108 -4.18 15.96 9.40
CA GLY A 108 -2.95 16.66 9.03
C GLY A 108 -1.91 15.80 8.33
N PHE A 109 -2.31 14.65 7.76
CA PHE A 109 -1.44 13.86 6.90
C PHE A 109 -1.44 14.39 5.48
N GLN A 110 -0.27 14.36 4.84
CA GLN A 110 -0.05 14.89 3.50
C GLN A 110 0.87 14.00 2.70
N LYS A 111 0.94 14.22 1.39
CA LYS A 111 1.81 13.51 0.46
C LYS A 111 3.23 13.34 1.04
N GLY A 112 3.76 12.13 0.96
CA GLY A 112 5.07 11.75 1.45
C GLY A 112 5.13 11.38 2.94
N ASP A 113 4.06 11.55 3.72
CA ASP A 113 4.05 11.10 5.12
C ASP A 113 4.00 9.57 5.20
N VAL A 114 4.79 8.99 6.09
CA VAL A 114 4.81 7.54 6.32
C VAL A 114 3.76 7.17 7.35
N ILE A 115 2.91 6.19 7.02
CA ILE A 115 1.87 5.64 7.89
C ILE A 115 2.02 4.13 7.98
N ALA A 116 2.19 3.62 9.18
CA ALA A 116 2.37 2.19 9.42
C ALA A 116 1.04 1.44 9.47
N LEU A 117 1.07 0.18 9.03
CA LEU A 117 0.00 -0.79 9.19
C LEU A 117 0.49 -1.95 10.06
N TYR A 118 0.12 -1.93 11.33
CA TYR A 118 0.34 -3.03 12.27
C TYR A 118 -1.00 -3.69 12.56
N MET A 119 -1.49 -4.44 11.58
CA MET A 119 -2.83 -5.04 11.56
C MET A 119 -2.77 -6.48 11.02
N PRO A 120 -3.68 -7.37 11.43
CA PRO A 120 -3.87 -8.66 10.77
C PRO A 120 -4.53 -8.49 9.40
N GLN A 121 -4.74 -9.60 8.67
CA GLN A 121 -5.32 -9.60 7.32
C GLN A 121 -6.85 -9.43 7.40
N PHE A 122 -7.30 -8.21 7.69
CA PHE A 122 -8.71 -7.80 7.71
C PHE A 122 -9.06 -6.97 6.48
N ILE A 123 -10.34 -6.85 6.13
CA ILE A 123 -10.80 -5.94 5.06
C ILE A 123 -10.35 -4.50 5.37
N GLU A 124 -10.44 -4.09 6.64
CA GLU A 124 -10.02 -2.77 7.13
C GLU A 124 -8.53 -2.50 6.89
N THR A 125 -7.69 -3.53 6.90
CA THR A 125 -6.25 -3.39 6.60
C THR A 125 -6.03 -2.97 5.16
N TYR A 126 -6.75 -3.57 4.22
CA TYR A 126 -6.69 -3.20 2.81
C TYR A 126 -7.32 -1.82 2.56
N ILE A 127 -8.41 -1.49 3.26
CA ILE A 127 -8.99 -0.14 3.21
C ILE A 127 -7.97 0.91 3.65
N ALA A 128 -7.31 0.70 4.79
CA ALA A 128 -6.26 1.61 5.27
C ALA A 128 -5.08 1.70 4.29
N TYR A 129 -4.61 0.56 3.77
CA TYR A 129 -3.53 0.49 2.80
C TYR A 129 -3.79 1.35 1.55
N PHE A 130 -4.94 1.14 0.92
CA PHE A 130 -5.31 1.90 -0.27
C PHE A 130 -5.66 3.36 0.02
N ALA A 131 -6.21 3.66 1.21
CA ALA A 131 -6.48 5.04 1.63
C ALA A 131 -5.19 5.86 1.80
N ILE A 132 -4.16 5.26 2.39
CA ILE A 132 -2.82 5.86 2.53
C ILE A 132 -2.25 6.19 1.14
N LEU A 133 -2.26 5.22 0.22
CA LEU A 133 -1.79 5.42 -1.16
C LEU A 133 -2.61 6.45 -1.93
N LYS A 134 -3.94 6.49 -1.68
CA LYS A 134 -4.86 7.41 -2.37
C LYS A 134 -4.53 8.87 -2.13
N ILE A 135 -4.02 9.20 -0.96
CA ILE A 135 -3.61 10.58 -0.60
C ILE A 135 -2.11 10.85 -0.80
N GLY A 136 -1.38 9.94 -1.45
CA GLY A 136 0.05 10.08 -1.72
C GLY A 136 0.95 9.90 -0.49
N CYS A 137 0.43 9.32 0.59
CA CYS A 137 1.24 8.88 1.72
C CYS A 137 1.91 7.53 1.43
N ILE A 138 2.93 7.20 2.22
CA ILE A 138 3.75 6.01 2.09
C ILE A 138 3.28 4.96 3.09
N VAL A 139 2.98 3.76 2.62
CA VAL A 139 2.58 2.63 3.47
C VAL A 139 3.82 1.97 4.08
N LEU A 140 3.78 1.74 5.38
CA LEU A 140 4.76 0.94 6.11
C LEU A 140 4.08 -0.31 6.68
N PRO A 141 3.99 -1.42 5.94
CA PRO A 141 3.40 -2.64 6.47
C PRO A 141 4.33 -3.28 7.49
N LEU A 142 3.78 -3.62 8.66
CA LEU A 142 4.47 -4.30 9.74
C LEU A 142 3.84 -5.66 9.99
N PHE A 143 4.67 -6.68 10.16
CA PHE A 143 4.17 -8.01 10.47
C PHE A 143 3.42 -8.00 11.82
N SER A 144 2.17 -8.44 11.81
CA SER A 144 1.29 -8.45 12.99
C SER A 144 1.79 -9.31 14.17
N GLY A 145 2.84 -10.07 13.97
CA GLY A 145 3.51 -10.87 15.00
C GLY A 145 4.75 -10.21 15.60
N TYR A 146 5.09 -8.97 15.23
CA TYR A 146 6.20 -8.27 15.87
C TYR A 146 5.86 -7.89 17.31
N GLY A 147 6.86 -7.99 18.20
CA GLY A 147 6.80 -7.38 19.53
C GLY A 147 7.04 -5.88 19.47
N SER A 148 6.78 -5.18 20.57
CA SER A 148 6.83 -3.73 20.68
C SER A 148 8.16 -3.12 20.20
N ASN A 149 9.29 -3.64 20.66
CA ASN A 149 10.62 -3.14 20.26
C ASN A 149 10.81 -3.15 18.74
N ALA A 150 10.38 -4.23 18.07
CA ALA A 150 10.52 -4.35 16.62
C ALA A 150 9.60 -3.39 15.86
N VAL A 151 8.42 -3.07 16.42
CA VAL A 151 7.49 -2.07 15.87
C VAL A 151 8.09 -0.68 16.05
N VAL A 152 8.47 -0.30 17.26
CA VAL A 152 9.04 1.03 17.60
C VAL A 152 10.29 1.33 16.80
N GLU A 153 11.20 0.36 16.67
CA GLU A 153 12.43 0.52 15.88
C GLU A 153 12.10 0.88 14.42
N ARG A 154 11.17 0.18 13.78
CA ARG A 154 10.79 0.42 12.39
C ARG A 154 10.04 1.73 12.20
N LEU A 155 9.16 2.08 13.13
CA LEU A 155 8.49 3.38 13.14
C LEU A 155 9.50 4.53 13.19
N ASN A 156 10.53 4.43 14.05
CA ASN A 156 11.57 5.44 14.18
C ASN A 156 12.45 5.52 12.93
N ILE A 157 12.90 4.38 12.38
CA ILE A 157 13.73 4.35 11.16
C ILE A 157 12.98 4.98 9.99
N ALA A 158 11.68 4.67 9.83
CA ALA A 158 10.85 5.20 8.75
C ALA A 158 10.29 6.60 9.04
N ASN A 159 10.55 7.19 10.21
CA ASN A 159 9.97 8.46 10.65
C ASN A 159 8.44 8.48 10.52
N ALA A 160 7.77 7.39 10.92
CA ALA A 160 6.35 7.21 10.75
C ALA A 160 5.55 8.22 11.57
N LYS A 161 4.58 8.88 10.92
CA LYS A 161 3.73 9.89 11.54
C LYS A 161 2.39 9.35 12.04
N GLY A 162 1.97 8.20 11.54
CA GLY A 162 0.75 7.52 11.92
C GLY A 162 0.91 6.01 11.95
N ILE A 163 0.04 5.35 12.68
CA ILE A 163 -0.06 3.89 12.71
C ILE A 163 -1.52 3.47 12.76
N PHE A 164 -1.89 2.52 11.90
CA PHE A 164 -3.13 1.77 12.01
C PHE A 164 -2.87 0.48 12.79
N THR A 165 -3.75 0.16 13.72
CA THR A 165 -3.69 -1.08 14.50
C THR A 165 -5.08 -1.53 14.93
N VAL A 166 -5.16 -2.71 15.55
CA VAL A 166 -6.41 -3.26 16.09
C VAL A 166 -6.28 -3.45 17.59
N GLU A 167 -7.39 -3.31 18.31
CA GLU A 167 -7.41 -3.55 19.75
C GLU A 167 -7.09 -5.01 20.05
N LYS A 168 -7.75 -5.93 19.34
CA LYS A 168 -7.56 -7.37 19.51
C LYS A 168 -7.70 -8.15 18.21
N THR A 169 -7.09 -9.31 18.16
CA THR A 169 -7.20 -10.30 17.08
C THR A 169 -7.10 -11.71 17.66
N PHE A 170 -7.40 -12.71 16.82
CA PHE A 170 -7.17 -14.12 17.15
C PHE A 170 -5.97 -14.65 16.38
N ARG A 171 -5.16 -15.48 17.02
CA ARG A 171 -4.05 -16.18 16.39
C ARG A 171 -3.85 -17.54 17.05
N LYS A 172 -3.88 -18.62 16.25
CA LYS A 172 -3.79 -20.01 16.73
C LYS A 172 -4.83 -20.32 17.83
N GLY A 173 -6.07 -19.84 17.64
CA GLY A 173 -7.18 -20.03 18.57
C GLY A 173 -7.09 -19.19 19.86
N LYS A 174 -6.14 -18.28 20.00
CA LYS A 174 -5.98 -17.41 21.18
C LYS A 174 -6.26 -15.96 20.85
N GLU A 175 -6.98 -15.26 21.73
CA GLU A 175 -7.13 -13.82 21.66
C GLU A 175 -5.79 -13.14 21.98
N ILE A 176 -5.38 -12.21 21.14
CA ILE A 176 -4.21 -11.36 21.33
C ILE A 176 -4.71 -9.92 21.42
N LYS A 177 -4.46 -9.25 22.52
CA LYS A 177 -4.70 -7.83 22.73
C LYS A 177 -3.58 -7.03 22.04
N MET A 178 -3.73 -6.85 20.75
CA MET A 178 -2.65 -6.40 19.86
C MET A 178 -2.20 -4.98 20.17
N PHE A 179 -3.14 -4.07 20.48
CA PHE A 179 -2.80 -2.70 20.86
C PHE A 179 -2.07 -2.64 22.21
N ASP A 180 -2.46 -3.48 23.18
CA ASP A 180 -1.77 -3.55 24.49
C ASP A 180 -0.30 -3.93 24.37
N LEU A 181 0.08 -4.67 23.31
CA LEU A 181 1.49 -5.04 23.08
C LEU A 181 2.40 -3.84 22.78
N ILE A 182 1.85 -2.74 22.24
CA ILE A 182 2.64 -1.62 21.73
C ILE A 182 2.33 -0.29 22.40
N LYS A 183 1.13 -0.09 22.97
CA LYS A 183 0.62 1.23 23.37
C LYS A 183 1.54 2.00 24.32
N ASN A 184 2.20 1.31 25.26
CA ASN A 184 3.07 1.94 26.25
C ASN A 184 4.42 2.41 25.67
N ASP A 185 4.84 1.84 24.54
CA ASP A 185 6.12 2.13 23.91
C ASP A 185 5.99 3.12 22.75
N LEU A 186 4.77 3.42 22.29
CA LEU A 186 4.55 4.36 21.19
C LEU A 186 5.02 5.78 21.49
N ASP A 187 5.14 6.17 22.75
CA ASP A 187 5.70 7.46 23.14
C ASP A 187 7.21 7.58 22.85
N GLN A 188 7.91 6.47 22.61
CA GLN A 188 9.30 6.44 22.14
C GLN A 188 9.44 6.82 20.65
N VAL A 189 8.31 6.98 19.93
CA VAL A 189 8.27 7.38 18.52
C VAL A 189 7.91 8.87 18.43
N ASN A 190 8.93 9.74 18.43
CA ASN A 190 8.74 11.19 18.46
C ASN A 190 7.97 11.74 17.27
N SER A 191 8.05 11.09 16.10
CA SER A 191 7.34 11.47 14.88
C SER A 191 5.85 11.14 14.92
N LEU A 192 5.41 10.23 15.81
CA LEU A 192 4.06 9.69 15.81
C LEU A 192 3.02 10.71 16.30
N LYS A 193 2.14 11.10 15.38
CA LYS A 193 1.07 12.08 15.65
C LYS A 193 -0.26 11.41 16.01
N LYS A 194 -0.57 10.26 15.40
CA LYS A 194 -1.89 9.60 15.49
C LYS A 194 -1.78 8.08 15.47
N VAL A 195 -2.68 7.45 16.21
CA VAL A 195 -2.98 6.03 16.19
C VAL A 195 -4.42 5.87 15.67
N PHE A 196 -4.60 5.17 14.58
CA PHE A 196 -5.91 4.81 14.03
C PHE A 196 -6.25 3.40 14.52
N LEU A 197 -7.24 3.31 15.40
CA LEU A 197 -7.54 2.08 16.13
C LEU A 197 -8.86 1.45 15.67
N LEU A 198 -8.80 0.21 15.23
CA LEU A 198 -9.98 -0.65 15.10
C LEU A 198 -10.27 -1.26 16.49
N GLY A 199 -11.09 -0.57 17.26
CA GLY A 199 -11.43 -0.86 18.65
C GLY A 199 -12.03 0.33 19.35
N ASP A 200 -12.29 0.21 20.65
CA ASP A 200 -13.04 1.20 21.46
C ASP A 200 -12.17 1.97 22.45
N GLU A 201 -10.89 1.60 22.63
CA GLU A 201 -9.99 2.31 23.54
C GLU A 201 -9.81 3.76 23.11
N LYS A 202 -9.82 4.68 24.08
CA LYS A 202 -9.77 6.12 23.84
C LYS A 202 -8.47 6.75 24.35
N GLY A 203 -8.00 7.79 23.66
CA GLY A 203 -6.80 8.52 24.07
C GLY A 203 -6.57 9.75 23.22
N LYS A 204 -5.71 10.66 23.68
CA LYS A 204 -5.44 11.95 23.01
C LYS A 204 -4.94 11.79 21.56
N LYS A 205 -4.12 10.78 21.30
CA LYS A 205 -3.59 10.47 19.96
C LYS A 205 -4.44 9.44 19.20
N ILE A 206 -5.47 8.84 19.80
CA ILE A 206 -6.27 7.78 19.22
C ILE A 206 -7.41 8.34 18.40
N PHE A 207 -7.59 7.79 17.21
CA PHE A 207 -8.73 8.02 16.33
C PHE A 207 -9.34 6.64 16.00
N ASN A 208 -10.53 6.39 16.56
CA ASN A 208 -11.19 5.10 16.38
C ASN A 208 -11.80 4.95 15.00
N TRP A 209 -11.83 3.71 14.50
CA TRP A 209 -12.38 3.33 13.18
C TRP A 209 -13.82 3.83 12.96
N GLU A 210 -14.64 3.79 14.00
CA GLU A 210 -16.02 4.27 13.99
C GLU A 210 -16.15 5.73 13.49
N ASN A 211 -15.17 6.55 13.75
CA ASN A 211 -15.19 7.97 13.37
C ASN A 211 -15.09 8.19 11.86
N PHE A 212 -14.62 7.19 11.09
CA PHE A 212 -14.59 7.27 9.63
C PHE A 212 -15.99 7.28 9.00
N LYS A 213 -17.02 6.77 9.70
CA LYS A 213 -18.40 6.74 9.18
C LYS A 213 -18.94 8.12 8.84
N ASN A 214 -18.53 9.16 9.58
CA ASN A 214 -19.01 10.51 9.45
C ASN A 214 -18.17 11.39 8.51
N VAL A 215 -17.22 10.79 7.80
CA VAL A 215 -16.34 11.51 6.89
C VAL A 215 -16.83 11.33 5.45
N SER A 216 -16.64 12.36 4.62
CA SER A 216 -17.02 12.32 3.18
C SER A 216 -16.32 11.17 2.45
N ASP A 217 -17.08 10.49 1.59
CA ASP A 217 -16.60 9.46 0.70
C ASP A 217 -16.15 10.00 -0.69
N LYS A 218 -16.14 11.33 -0.87
CA LYS A 218 -15.66 11.97 -2.08
C LYS A 218 -14.21 12.40 -1.90
N LEU A 219 -13.30 11.71 -2.60
CA LEU A 219 -11.88 11.98 -2.56
C LEU A 219 -11.25 11.69 -3.93
N LYS A 220 -10.60 12.70 -4.51
CA LYS A 220 -9.75 12.51 -5.70
C LYS A 220 -8.45 11.83 -5.27
N THR A 221 -8.02 10.84 -6.06
CA THR A 221 -6.71 10.19 -5.87
C THR A 221 -5.59 11.17 -6.22
N GLU A 222 -4.56 11.24 -5.39
CA GLU A 222 -3.39 12.09 -5.59
C GLU A 222 -2.59 11.65 -6.83
N GLU A 223 -2.22 12.61 -7.66
CA GLU A 223 -1.38 12.39 -8.83
C GLU A 223 0.09 12.33 -8.40
N MET A 224 0.65 11.13 -8.40
CA MET A 224 2.03 10.89 -7.95
C MET A 224 2.97 10.88 -9.15
N GLU A 225 4.20 11.39 -8.98
CA GLU A 225 5.26 11.05 -9.92
C GLU A 225 5.42 9.52 -9.95
N ALA A 226 5.71 8.94 -11.11
CA ALA A 226 5.82 7.47 -11.26
C ALA A 226 6.82 6.85 -10.24
N GLU A 227 7.89 7.57 -9.95
CA GLU A 227 8.97 7.18 -9.04
C GLU A 227 8.75 7.63 -7.59
N ASP A 228 7.64 8.29 -7.26
CA ASP A 228 7.35 8.62 -5.86
C ASP A 228 7.24 7.34 -5.01
N PRO A 229 7.80 7.34 -3.79
CA PRO A 229 7.69 6.23 -2.86
C PRO A 229 6.23 5.90 -2.55
N ALA A 230 5.89 4.61 -2.60
CA ALA A 230 4.56 4.10 -2.25
C ALA A 230 4.59 3.24 -0.98
N ILE A 231 5.62 2.40 -0.85
CA ILE A 231 5.71 1.41 0.23
C ILE A 231 7.14 1.32 0.73
N ILE A 232 7.30 1.12 2.04
CA ILE A 232 8.57 0.76 2.67
C ILE A 232 8.43 -0.63 3.30
N HIS A 233 9.13 -1.62 2.77
CA HIS A 233 9.23 -2.94 3.37
C HIS A 233 10.55 -3.13 4.10
N PHE A 234 10.50 -3.59 5.35
CA PHE A 234 11.70 -3.93 6.10
C PHE A 234 12.12 -5.39 5.86
N THR A 235 13.40 -5.56 5.54
CA THR A 235 14.06 -6.86 5.50
C THR A 235 14.89 -7.08 6.77
N SER A 236 15.18 -8.35 7.09
CA SER A 236 15.95 -8.71 8.29
C SER A 236 17.41 -8.22 8.28
N GLY A 237 17.92 -7.79 7.13
CA GLY A 237 19.28 -7.29 6.96
C GLY A 237 20.38 -8.25 7.47
N THR A 238 21.45 -8.42 6.71
CA THR A 238 22.62 -9.27 7.10
C THR A 238 23.41 -8.70 8.26
N THR A 239 23.21 -7.42 8.61
CA THR A 239 23.94 -6.68 9.67
C THR A 239 23.17 -6.59 10.99
N GLY A 240 22.06 -7.31 11.14
CA GLY A 240 21.22 -7.31 12.35
C GLY A 240 20.25 -6.13 12.49
N LYS A 241 20.49 -5.01 11.81
CA LYS A 241 19.53 -3.88 11.80
C LYS A 241 18.55 -4.00 10.62
N PRO A 242 17.25 -3.71 10.83
CA PRO A 242 16.27 -3.71 9.75
C PRO A 242 16.66 -2.69 8.67
N LYS A 243 16.52 -3.08 7.39
CA LYS A 243 16.74 -2.20 6.24
C LYS A 243 15.42 -1.98 5.52
N GLY A 244 15.04 -0.72 5.29
CA GLY A 244 13.84 -0.37 4.55
C GLY A 244 14.10 -0.38 3.04
N CYS A 245 13.41 -1.25 2.31
CA CYS A 245 13.36 -1.26 0.86
C CYS A 245 12.18 -0.42 0.39
N VAL A 246 12.43 0.56 -0.45
CA VAL A 246 11.41 1.48 -0.97
C VAL A 246 10.93 0.97 -2.32
N TYR A 247 9.62 0.86 -2.46
CA TYR A 247 8.93 0.56 -3.72
C TYR A 247 8.20 1.80 -4.19
N THR A 248 8.36 2.13 -5.48
CA THR A 248 7.68 3.26 -6.12
C THR A 248 6.29 2.86 -6.62
N HIS A 249 5.45 3.85 -6.93
CA HIS A 249 4.11 3.59 -7.49
C HIS A 249 4.20 2.79 -8.78
N ILE A 250 5.06 3.19 -9.72
CA ILE A 250 5.19 2.50 -11.01
C ILE A 250 5.90 1.16 -10.87
N GLY A 251 6.95 1.11 -10.07
CA GLY A 251 7.73 -0.12 -9.88
C GLY A 251 6.87 -1.27 -9.35
N LEU A 252 6.03 -1.00 -8.35
CA LEU A 252 5.16 -2.02 -7.78
C LEU A 252 4.07 -2.45 -8.76
N VAL A 253 3.30 -1.51 -9.32
CA VAL A 253 2.16 -1.86 -10.18
C VAL A 253 2.61 -2.57 -11.46
N THR A 254 3.73 -2.17 -12.05
CA THR A 254 4.27 -2.81 -13.25
C THR A 254 4.78 -4.22 -12.96
N LYS A 255 5.53 -4.39 -11.85
CA LYS A 255 6.06 -5.70 -11.46
C LYS A 255 4.93 -6.68 -11.14
N MET A 256 3.92 -6.27 -10.37
CA MET A 256 2.76 -7.11 -10.06
C MET A 256 1.95 -7.45 -11.31
N SER A 257 1.78 -6.50 -12.24
CA SER A 257 1.11 -6.77 -13.51
C SER A 257 1.86 -7.79 -14.36
N PHE A 258 3.18 -7.78 -14.33
CA PHE A 258 4.00 -8.78 -15.03
C PHE A 258 3.89 -10.15 -14.37
N ASP A 259 4.07 -10.23 -13.06
CA ASP A 259 4.07 -11.51 -12.33
C ASP A 259 2.70 -12.19 -12.39
N GLU A 260 1.63 -11.45 -12.11
CA GLU A 260 0.29 -12.00 -12.00
C GLU A 260 -0.42 -12.05 -13.36
N GLY A 261 -0.31 -10.98 -14.15
CA GLY A 261 -1.02 -10.87 -15.42
C GLY A 261 -0.35 -11.60 -16.58
N VAL A 262 0.99 -11.58 -16.65
CA VAL A 262 1.75 -12.19 -17.74
C VAL A 262 2.22 -13.59 -17.38
N LEU A 263 2.95 -13.75 -16.26
CA LEU A 263 3.56 -15.04 -15.91
C LEU A 263 2.56 -16.03 -15.33
N ALA A 264 1.66 -15.59 -14.47
CA ALA A 264 0.64 -16.44 -13.83
C ALA A 264 -0.68 -16.50 -14.62
N ASP A 265 -0.84 -15.69 -15.68
CA ASP A 265 -2.02 -15.62 -16.56
C ASP A 265 -3.33 -15.38 -15.78
N PHE A 266 -3.28 -14.64 -14.68
CA PHE A 266 -4.49 -14.24 -13.98
C PHE A 266 -5.33 -13.32 -14.85
N LYS A 267 -6.57 -13.73 -15.10
CA LYS A 267 -7.58 -12.97 -15.85
C LYS A 267 -8.70 -12.55 -14.92
N GLN A 268 -9.30 -11.41 -15.28
CA GLN A 268 -10.54 -10.95 -14.63
C GLN A 268 -11.72 -11.75 -15.10
#